data_7a62c61310be90c18e4120917e435334
#
_entry.id   7a62c61310be90c18e4120917e435334
#
_cell.length_a   1.000
_cell.length_b   1.000
_cell.length_c   1.000
_cell.angle_alpha   90.00
_cell.angle_beta   90.00
_cell.angle_gamma   90.00
#
_symmetry.space_group_name_H-M   'P 1'
#
loop_
_entity.id
_entity.type
_entity.pdbx_description
1 polymer ?
#
loop_
_entity_poly.entity_id
_entity_poly.type
_entity_poly.pdbx_seq_one_letter_code
_entity_poly.pdbx_strand_id
1 'polypeptide(L)'
;MRILEKIVNHLKNEIETLSESVPILDLEKVEGFDRKCKSLKKSIQNSKSGIICEFKRRSPSNENINYTSNIIEVVKGYEKAGAVGVSILTN
;
A
#
# COMPACT_ATOMS: atom_id res chain seq x y z
N MET A 1 0.08 -23.20 -14.00
CA MET A 1 -0.52 -22.31 -12.98
C MET A 1 -0.45 -20.87 -13.48
N ARG A 2 -1.55 -20.17 -13.44
CA ARG A 2 -1.61 -18.75 -13.84
C ARG A 2 -0.80 -17.89 -12.85
N ILE A 3 -0.29 -16.77 -13.35
CA ILE A 3 0.54 -15.88 -12.52
C ILE A 3 -0.20 -15.38 -11.27
N LEU A 4 -1.50 -15.08 -11.40
CA LEU A 4 -2.32 -14.66 -10.27
C LEU A 4 -2.40 -15.74 -9.18
N GLU A 5 -2.58 -17.00 -9.57
CA GLU A 5 -2.61 -18.12 -8.64
C GLU A 5 -1.28 -18.28 -7.90
N LYS A 6 -0.16 -18.11 -8.60
CA LYS A 6 1.18 -18.15 -8.00
C LYS A 6 1.37 -17.05 -6.97
N ILE A 7 0.95 -15.83 -7.29
CA ILE A 7 1.02 -14.68 -6.38
C ILE A 7 0.16 -14.92 -5.15
N VAL A 8 -1.09 -15.38 -5.33
CA VAL A 8 -2.01 -15.64 -4.22
C VAL A 8 -1.47 -16.74 -3.29
N ASN A 9 -0.96 -17.83 -3.85
CA ASN A 9 -0.41 -18.92 -3.05
C ASN A 9 0.81 -18.48 -2.25
N HIS A 10 1.69 -17.68 -2.85
CA HIS A 10 2.85 -17.13 -2.16
C HIS A 10 2.42 -16.19 -1.01
N LEU A 11 1.46 -15.30 -1.25
CA LEU A 11 0.94 -14.39 -0.24
C LEU A 11 0.24 -15.11 0.91
N LYS A 12 -0.50 -16.18 0.63
CA LYS A 12 -1.12 -16.98 1.70
C LYS A 12 -0.10 -17.51 2.69
N ASN A 13 1.02 -18.03 2.20
CA ASN A 13 2.09 -18.55 3.05
C ASN A 13 2.75 -17.41 3.86
N GLU A 14 3.02 -16.27 3.25
CA GLU A 14 3.56 -15.09 3.95
C GLU A 14 2.62 -14.60 5.06
N ILE A 15 1.32 -14.53 4.77
CA ILE A 15 0.32 -14.06 5.72
C ILE A 15 0.20 -15.02 6.92
N GLU A 16 0.24 -16.31 6.70
CA GLU A 16 0.26 -17.28 7.79
C GLU A 16 1.42 -17.04 8.74
N THR A 17 2.63 -16.88 8.21
CA THR A 17 3.83 -16.60 8.98
C THR A 17 3.73 -15.26 9.73
N LEU A 18 3.29 -14.21 9.05
CA LEU A 18 3.13 -12.89 9.64
C LEU A 18 2.06 -12.88 10.73
N SER A 19 0.96 -13.62 10.56
CA SER A 19 -0.12 -13.67 11.54
C SER A 19 0.33 -14.31 12.85
N GLU A 20 1.29 -15.23 12.79
CA GLU A 20 1.89 -15.84 13.99
C GLU A 20 2.81 -14.85 14.70
N SER A 21 3.63 -14.11 13.94
CA SER A 21 4.60 -13.15 14.49
C SER A 21 3.94 -11.86 14.97
N VAL A 22 2.95 -11.37 14.25
CA VAL A 22 2.23 -10.11 14.51
C VAL A 22 0.73 -10.39 14.49
N PRO A 23 0.15 -10.86 15.60
CA PRO A 23 -1.29 -11.09 15.68
C PRO A 23 -2.10 -9.81 15.54
N ILE A 24 -3.37 -9.95 15.18
CA ILE A 24 -4.31 -8.81 15.06
C ILE A 24 -4.34 -7.96 16.33
N LEU A 25 -4.29 -8.60 17.51
CA LEU A 25 -4.27 -7.88 18.80
C LEU A 25 -3.08 -6.92 18.93
N ASP A 26 -1.93 -7.28 18.36
CA ASP A 26 -0.77 -6.39 18.36
C ASP A 26 -0.96 -5.20 17.42
N LEU A 27 -1.62 -5.40 16.28
CA LEU A 27 -1.95 -4.33 15.34
C LEU A 27 -2.93 -3.32 15.95
N GLU A 28 -3.86 -3.80 16.79
CA GLU A 28 -4.81 -2.92 17.48
C GLU A 28 -4.15 -1.99 18.51
N LYS A 29 -2.94 -2.33 18.94
CA LYS A 29 -2.15 -1.53 19.90
C LYS A 29 -1.25 -0.49 19.24
N VAL A 30 -1.14 -0.52 17.92
CA VAL A 30 -0.28 0.42 17.19
C VAL A 30 -0.86 1.82 17.24
N GLU A 31 0.02 2.81 17.42
CA GLU A 31 -0.36 4.22 17.39
C GLU A 31 -1.06 4.55 16.06
N GLY A 32 -2.18 5.23 16.15
CA GLY A 32 -2.99 5.58 14.97
C GLY A 32 -4.03 4.54 14.57
N PHE A 33 -4.10 3.38 15.24
CA PHE A 33 -5.14 2.39 14.95
C PHE A 33 -6.56 2.98 15.08
N ASP A 34 -6.79 3.79 16.09
CA ASP A 34 -8.10 4.40 16.38
C ASP A 34 -8.34 5.71 15.63
N ARG A 35 -7.43 6.12 14.75
CA ARG A 35 -7.59 7.36 14.00
C ARG A 35 -8.82 7.30 13.09
N LYS A 36 -9.44 8.45 12.89
CA LYS A 36 -10.53 8.58 11.92
C LYS A 36 -9.95 8.52 10.49
N CYS A 37 -10.45 7.59 9.69
CA CYS A 37 -10.01 7.45 8.31
C CYS A 37 -10.61 8.55 7.42
N LYS A 38 -9.83 8.99 6.43
CA LYS A 38 -10.34 9.89 5.38
C LYS A 38 -11.13 9.08 4.36
N SER A 39 -12.13 9.71 3.75
CA SER A 39 -12.92 9.05 2.70
C SER A 39 -12.28 9.22 1.33
N LEU A 40 -11.80 8.14 0.76
CA LEU A 40 -11.27 8.13 -0.62
C LEU A 40 -12.38 8.48 -1.63
N LYS A 41 -13.58 7.97 -1.42
CA LYS A 41 -14.74 8.28 -2.26
C LYS A 41 -15.00 9.78 -2.34
N LYS A 42 -15.02 10.46 -1.19
CA LYS A 42 -15.22 11.92 -1.14
C LYS A 42 -14.06 12.66 -1.80
N SER A 43 -12.84 12.21 -1.59
CA SER A 43 -11.65 12.81 -2.22
C SER A 43 -11.73 12.72 -3.74
N ILE A 44 -12.14 11.59 -4.29
CA ILE A 44 -12.34 11.41 -5.73
C ILE A 44 -13.44 12.33 -6.25
N GLN A 45 -14.58 12.40 -5.58
CA GLN A 45 -15.72 13.23 -5.98
C GLN A 45 -15.39 14.71 -6.00
N ASN A 46 -14.55 15.16 -5.07
CA ASN A 46 -14.16 16.57 -4.94
C ASN A 46 -12.94 16.94 -5.77
N SER A 47 -12.34 15.98 -6.45
CA SER A 47 -11.13 16.21 -7.27
C SER A 47 -11.48 16.42 -8.73
N LYS A 48 -10.71 17.27 -9.40
CA LYS A 48 -10.82 17.45 -10.85
C LYS A 48 -10.17 16.34 -11.65
N SER A 49 -9.09 15.76 -11.12
CA SER A 49 -8.30 14.72 -11.81
C SER A 49 -8.67 13.31 -11.43
N GLY A 50 -9.02 13.07 -10.17
CA GLY A 50 -9.30 11.73 -9.63
C GLY A 50 -8.10 10.78 -9.70
N ILE A 51 -6.87 11.28 -9.71
CA ILE A 51 -5.67 10.47 -9.87
C ILE A 51 -5.27 9.81 -8.56
N ILE A 52 -5.09 8.49 -8.61
CA ILE A 52 -4.50 7.70 -7.54
C ILE A 52 -3.10 7.30 -7.98
N CYS A 53 -2.10 7.65 -7.18
CA CYS A 53 -0.71 7.28 -7.43
C CYS A 53 -0.35 6.00 -6.68
N GLU A 54 0.67 5.29 -7.18
CA GLU A 54 1.14 4.07 -6.55
C GLU A 54 2.64 4.14 -6.31
N PHE A 55 3.04 3.75 -5.09
CA PHE A 55 4.45 3.55 -4.75
C PHE A 55 4.74 2.05 -4.70
N LYS A 56 5.74 1.62 -5.44
CA LYS A 56 6.23 0.24 -5.39
C LYS A 56 7.73 0.17 -5.66
N ARG A 57 8.38 -0.80 -5.00
CA ARG A 57 9.80 -1.03 -5.18
C ARG A 57 10.10 -2.14 -6.18
N ARG A 58 9.16 -3.07 -6.35
CA ARG A 58 9.28 -4.21 -7.26
C ARG A 58 7.91 -4.72 -7.69
N SER A 59 7.90 -5.54 -8.72
CA SER A 59 6.71 -6.24 -9.20
C SER A 59 7.08 -7.63 -9.69
N PRO A 60 6.12 -8.51 -9.99
CA PRO A 60 6.42 -9.84 -10.57
C PRO A 60 7.20 -9.78 -11.88
N SER A 61 7.03 -8.71 -12.67
CA SER A 61 7.73 -8.52 -13.95
C SER A 61 9.06 -7.80 -13.82
N ASN A 62 9.32 -7.11 -12.70
CA ASN A 62 10.55 -6.37 -12.47
C ASN A 62 10.87 -6.33 -10.96
N GLU A 63 11.87 -7.10 -10.55
CA GLU A 63 12.26 -7.22 -9.14
C GLU A 63 12.92 -5.96 -8.57
N ASN A 64 13.41 -5.06 -9.43
CA ASN A 64 14.09 -3.85 -8.98
C ASN A 64 13.59 -2.63 -9.74
N ILE A 65 12.48 -2.06 -9.27
CA ILE A 65 11.95 -0.82 -9.81
C ILE A 65 12.59 0.37 -9.10
N ASN A 66 12.57 0.38 -7.76
CA ASN A 66 13.08 1.49 -6.99
C ASN A 66 13.33 1.10 -5.52
N TYR A 67 14.59 0.89 -5.15
CA TYR A 67 14.97 0.56 -3.77
C TYR A 67 15.56 1.73 -2.99
N THR A 68 15.81 2.87 -3.64
CA THR A 68 16.56 3.97 -3.03
C THR A 68 15.71 5.16 -2.62
N SER A 69 14.53 5.34 -3.19
CA SER A 69 13.66 6.46 -2.86
C SER A 69 13.13 6.39 -1.43
N ASN A 70 13.03 7.55 -0.80
CA ASN A 70 12.33 7.69 0.48
C ASN A 70 10.83 7.71 0.25
N ILE A 71 10.13 6.72 0.80
CA ILE A 71 8.68 6.58 0.62
C ILE A 71 7.90 7.79 1.09
N ILE A 72 8.30 8.38 2.22
CA ILE A 72 7.61 9.55 2.79
C ILE A 72 7.70 10.73 1.85
N GLU A 73 8.88 11.01 1.31
CA GLU A 73 9.08 12.10 0.35
C GLU A 73 8.30 11.90 -0.94
N VAL A 74 8.29 10.67 -1.47
CA VAL A 74 7.54 10.34 -2.69
C VAL A 74 6.04 10.50 -2.48
N VAL A 75 5.50 9.97 -1.39
CA VAL A 75 4.06 10.06 -1.07
C VAL A 75 3.63 11.50 -0.86
N LYS A 76 4.43 12.29 -0.13
CA LYS A 76 4.17 13.73 0.03
C LYS A 76 4.22 14.48 -1.30
N GLY A 77 5.13 14.08 -2.19
CA GLY A 77 5.19 14.63 -3.55
C GLY A 77 3.93 14.34 -4.35
N TYR A 78 3.39 13.14 -4.27
CA TYR A 78 2.12 12.77 -4.92
C TYR A 78 0.95 13.61 -4.38
N GLU A 79 0.87 13.76 -3.07
CA GLU A 79 -0.16 14.60 -2.43
C GLU A 79 -0.05 16.04 -2.88
N LYS A 80 1.14 16.60 -2.88
CA LYS A 80 1.42 17.98 -3.31
C LYS A 80 1.07 18.20 -4.79
N ALA A 81 1.27 17.18 -5.62
CA ALA A 81 0.92 17.23 -7.05
C ALA A 81 -0.57 17.07 -7.32
N GLY A 82 -1.38 16.79 -6.30
CA GLY A 82 -2.83 16.71 -6.42
C GLY A 82 -3.42 15.30 -6.48
N ALA A 83 -2.64 14.27 -6.15
CA ALA A 83 -3.18 12.91 -6.04
C ALA A 83 -4.24 12.85 -4.93
N VAL A 84 -5.35 12.18 -5.19
CA VAL A 84 -6.45 12.03 -4.23
C VAL A 84 -6.25 10.86 -3.28
N GLY A 85 -5.37 9.96 -3.63
CA GLY A 85 -4.99 8.80 -2.82
C GLY A 85 -3.67 8.21 -3.30
N VAL A 86 -3.07 7.39 -2.45
CA VAL A 86 -1.82 6.69 -2.76
C VAL A 86 -1.96 5.24 -2.36
N SER A 87 -1.63 4.36 -3.28
CA SER A 87 -1.48 2.93 -3.03
C SER A 87 -0.01 2.63 -2.73
N ILE A 88 0.25 1.88 -1.68
CA ILE A 88 1.61 1.48 -1.29
C ILE A 88 1.70 -0.03 -1.32
N LEU A 89 2.53 -0.55 -2.21
CA LEU A 89 2.81 -1.98 -2.28
C LEU A 89 3.91 -2.32 -1.27
N THR A 90 3.63 -3.27 -0.39
CA THR A 90 4.47 -3.61 0.75
C THR A 90 5.22 -4.93 0.60
N ASN A 91 5.04 -5.63 -0.52
CA ASN A 91 5.70 -6.90 -0.78
C ASN A 91 6.40 -6.98 -2.14
#